data_abfc4e44460514dc43c181d364351dd1
#
_entry.id   abfc4e44460514dc43c181d364351dd1
#
_cell.length_a   1.000
_cell.length_b   1.000
_cell.length_c   1.000
_cell.angle_alpha   90.00
_cell.angle_beta   90.00
_cell.angle_gamma   90.00
#
_symmetry.space_group_name_H-M   'P 1'
#
loop_
_entity.id
_entity.type
_entity.pdbx_description
1 polymer ?
#
loop_
_entity_poly.entity_id
_entity_poly.type
_entity_poly.pdbx_seq_one_letter_code
_entity_poly.pdbx_strand_id
1 'polypeptide(L)'
;VCRQATDKYTRVKVRARLPKEYAYIIEELIDSDEHDPNKRRYFESIINSVIETGIADRFIVALANLISRLTVNQLHIVGDVFDRGPAAQMVMDDLMDMHGVDFVWGNHDILWMGAAMGNPACIANALRNSLKYGNFDMLEDGYGLNVRPLALFAMEQYGDDPCTNFLPTHVTDCVAENSDVTAKLLKAITVIQFKLEGQLILRHPEYKMDGRLLLGELVRSEGTVTLGGKIYRTNDISLPTVDPADPYRLSEREQQLVDQLVLSFLRSEKLQTHIRYLLEKGAMYRVCNGNLLYHGCIPMEPDGSFTRVTMGDKTYFGKSLMDACDRLCRTAMYDRRMENTDLLWYL
;
A
#
# COMPACT_ATOMS: atom_id res chain seq x y z
N VAL A 1 18.00 7.80 28.59
CA VAL A 1 17.07 8.50 27.72
C VAL A 1 16.16 9.41 28.53
N CYS A 2 15.34 8.90 29.47
CA CYS A 2 14.43 9.74 30.27
C CYS A 2 15.15 10.84 31.05
N ARG A 3 16.29 10.55 31.68
CA ARG A 3 17.09 11.55 32.39
C ARG A 3 17.75 12.58 31.49
N GLN A 4 18.18 12.20 30.29
CA GLN A 4 18.78 13.12 29.31
C GLN A 4 17.72 14.03 28.65
N ALA A 5 16.46 13.57 28.60
CA ALA A 5 15.34 14.32 28.09
C ALA A 5 14.73 15.31 29.12
N THR A 6 15.26 15.38 30.35
CA THR A 6 14.68 16.17 31.46
C THR A 6 15.14 17.63 31.49
N ASP A 7 14.85 18.36 30.47
CA ASP A 7 14.65 19.79 30.58
C ASP A 7 13.25 20.08 31.17
N LYS A 8 13.03 21.22 31.81
CA LYS A 8 11.81 21.56 32.59
C LYS A 8 10.49 21.31 31.85
N TYR A 9 10.48 21.42 30.52
CA TYR A 9 9.35 21.13 29.63
C TYR A 9 9.21 19.63 29.29
N THR A 10 10.23 18.83 29.48
CA THR A 10 10.27 17.44 29.08
C THR A 10 9.67 16.51 30.12
N ARG A 11 9.70 16.88 31.40
CA ARG A 11 9.05 16.10 32.50
C ARG A 11 7.55 15.90 32.24
N VAL A 12 6.84 16.93 31.82
CA VAL A 12 5.39 16.83 31.51
C VAL A 12 5.17 15.92 30.30
N LYS A 13 6.00 16.03 29.27
CA LYS A 13 5.92 15.16 28.08
C LYS A 13 6.27 13.71 28.39
N VAL A 14 7.26 13.47 29.24
CA VAL A 14 7.62 12.11 29.69
C VAL A 14 6.46 11.50 30.49
N ARG A 15 5.91 12.22 31.48
CA ARG A 15 4.76 11.76 32.26
C ARG A 15 3.54 11.44 31.40
N ALA A 16 3.23 12.27 30.42
CA ALA A 16 2.11 12.04 29.51
C ALA A 16 2.28 10.80 28.61
N ARG A 17 3.50 10.32 28.44
CA ARG A 17 3.84 9.16 27.62
C ARG A 17 4.09 7.88 28.40
N LEU A 18 4.11 7.95 29.75
CA LEU A 18 4.27 6.77 30.58
C LEU A 18 3.09 5.82 30.40
N PRO A 19 3.34 4.50 30.24
CA PRO A 19 2.28 3.50 30.22
C PRO A 19 1.56 3.51 31.57
N LYS A 20 0.25 3.71 31.57
CA LYS A 20 -0.57 3.89 32.78
C LYS A 20 -0.37 2.81 33.82
N GLU A 21 -0.18 1.56 33.33
CA GLU A 21 0.01 0.37 34.15
C GLU A 21 1.31 0.41 34.96
N TYR A 22 2.37 0.98 34.39
CA TYR A 22 3.73 1.01 34.97
C TYR A 22 4.21 2.41 35.33
N ALA A 23 3.35 3.43 35.21
CA ALA A 23 3.76 4.83 35.36
C ALA A 23 4.46 5.09 36.71
N TYR A 24 3.89 4.59 37.80
CA TYR A 24 4.45 4.75 39.16
C TYR A 24 5.82 4.09 39.27
N ILE A 25 5.95 2.84 38.83
CA ILE A 25 7.23 2.10 38.91
C ILE A 25 8.32 2.82 38.11
N ILE A 26 7.97 3.29 36.90
CA ILE A 26 8.92 3.98 36.02
C ILE A 26 9.33 5.34 36.62
N GLU A 27 8.39 6.09 37.19
CA GLU A 27 8.70 7.37 37.87
C GLU A 27 9.67 7.16 39.06
N GLU A 28 9.41 6.17 39.90
CA GLU A 28 10.29 5.82 41.01
C GLU A 28 11.70 5.43 40.54
N LEU A 29 11.81 4.65 39.46
CA LEU A 29 13.08 4.27 38.86
C LEU A 29 13.83 5.44 38.21
N ILE A 30 13.12 6.43 37.67
CA ILE A 30 13.73 7.65 37.09
C ILE A 30 14.26 8.59 38.16
N ASP A 31 13.52 8.76 39.26
CA ASP A 31 13.87 9.67 40.37
C ASP A 31 14.89 9.07 41.36
N SER A 32 15.20 7.78 41.23
CA SER A 32 16.23 7.13 42.09
C SER A 32 17.62 7.60 41.68
N ASP A 33 18.43 7.93 42.71
CA ASP A 33 19.86 8.25 42.54
C ASP A 33 20.68 6.97 42.71
N GLU A 34 21.37 6.52 41.69
CA GLU A 34 22.18 5.30 41.66
C GLU A 34 23.40 5.37 42.63
N HIS A 35 23.78 6.58 43.03
CA HIS A 35 24.95 6.80 43.94
C HIS A 35 24.57 6.77 45.43
N ASP A 36 23.26 6.78 45.77
CA ASP A 36 22.79 6.62 47.12
C ASP A 36 22.59 5.12 47.47
N PRO A 37 23.35 4.54 48.42
CA PRO A 37 23.23 3.12 48.77
C PRO A 37 21.83 2.69 49.25
N ASN A 38 21.06 3.61 49.86
CA ASN A 38 19.71 3.31 50.35
C ASN A 38 18.73 3.26 49.19
N LYS A 39 18.88 4.16 48.25
CA LYS A 39 18.05 4.18 47.01
C LYS A 39 18.36 2.99 46.11
N ARG A 40 19.60 2.53 46.08
CA ARG A 40 19.99 1.33 45.35
C ARG A 40 19.26 0.08 45.85
N ARG A 41 19.19 -0.12 47.16
CA ARG A 41 18.45 -1.26 47.76
C ARG A 41 16.95 -1.19 47.42
N TYR A 42 16.39 0.00 47.45
CA TYR A 42 14.99 0.23 47.05
C TYR A 42 14.77 -0.11 45.59
N PHE A 43 15.67 0.32 44.72
CA PHE A 43 15.65 0.01 43.30
C PHE A 43 15.70 -1.50 43.02
N GLU A 44 16.64 -2.21 43.69
CA GLU A 44 16.77 -3.67 43.61
C GLU A 44 15.48 -4.37 44.10
N SER A 45 14.83 -3.86 45.14
CA SER A 45 13.56 -4.38 45.65
C SER A 45 12.43 -4.24 44.64
N ILE A 46 12.34 -3.10 43.92
CA ILE A 46 11.35 -2.90 42.85
C ILE A 46 11.58 -3.90 41.73
N ILE A 47 12.82 -4.04 41.26
CA ILE A 47 13.15 -4.96 40.17
C ILE A 47 12.83 -6.42 40.55
N ASN A 48 13.19 -6.82 41.76
CA ASN A 48 12.88 -8.15 42.27
C ASN A 48 11.36 -8.39 42.31
N SER A 49 10.58 -7.42 42.76
CA SER A 49 9.12 -7.52 42.76
C SER A 49 8.54 -7.69 41.35
N VAL A 50 9.08 -6.98 40.34
CA VAL A 50 8.69 -7.13 38.94
C VAL A 50 8.99 -8.55 38.42
N ILE A 51 10.13 -9.14 38.83
CA ILE A 51 10.52 -10.50 38.47
C ILE A 51 9.61 -11.53 39.15
N GLU A 52 9.44 -11.41 40.47
CA GLU A 52 8.67 -12.33 41.31
C GLU A 52 7.19 -12.38 40.94
N THR A 53 6.64 -11.25 40.48
CA THR A 53 5.24 -11.16 39.98
C THR A 53 5.05 -11.70 38.56
N GLY A 54 6.12 -12.10 37.88
CA GLY A 54 6.07 -12.66 36.54
C GLY A 54 5.68 -11.66 35.43
N ILE A 55 5.81 -10.35 35.70
CA ILE A 55 5.47 -9.30 34.73
C ILE A 55 6.68 -8.73 33.99
N ALA A 56 7.89 -9.31 34.21
CA ALA A 56 9.16 -8.78 33.71
C ALA A 56 9.15 -8.57 32.18
N ASP A 57 8.69 -9.56 31.42
CA ASP A 57 8.66 -9.46 29.94
C ASP A 57 7.76 -8.30 29.46
N ARG A 58 6.55 -8.18 30.04
CA ARG A 58 5.64 -7.08 29.72
C ARG A 58 6.22 -5.73 30.12
N PHE A 59 6.92 -5.67 31.24
CA PHE A 59 7.58 -4.46 31.70
C PHE A 59 8.73 -4.04 30.78
N ILE A 60 9.55 -5.01 30.30
CA ILE A 60 10.62 -4.75 29.32
C ILE A 60 10.03 -4.21 28.02
N VAL A 61 8.97 -4.81 27.50
CA VAL A 61 8.28 -4.33 26.30
C VAL A 61 7.74 -2.91 26.51
N ALA A 62 7.13 -2.63 27.67
CA ALA A 62 6.63 -1.30 27.99
C ALA A 62 7.75 -0.25 28.07
N LEU A 63 8.91 -0.60 28.63
CA LEU A 63 10.10 0.27 28.65
C LEU A 63 10.68 0.50 27.25
N ALA A 64 10.78 -0.53 26.42
CA ALA A 64 11.26 -0.42 25.05
C ALA A 64 10.34 0.51 24.23
N ASN A 65 9.03 0.34 24.33
CA ASN A 65 8.04 1.21 23.72
C ASN A 65 8.13 2.65 24.23
N LEU A 66 8.34 2.85 25.53
CA LEU A 66 8.53 4.18 26.10
C LEU A 66 9.79 4.85 25.55
N ILE A 67 10.91 4.12 25.48
CA ILE A 67 12.17 4.62 24.91
C ILE A 67 11.96 5.04 23.46
N SER A 68 11.32 4.20 22.66
CA SER A 68 10.98 4.50 21.27
C SER A 68 10.14 5.78 21.15
N ARG A 69 9.08 5.91 21.95
CA ARG A 69 8.19 7.08 21.96
C ARG A 69 8.87 8.37 22.46
N LEU A 70 9.91 8.27 23.27
CA LEU A 70 10.67 9.42 23.77
C LEU A 70 11.79 9.85 22.84
N THR A 71 12.36 8.91 22.07
CA THR A 71 13.46 9.18 21.12
C THR A 71 12.95 9.59 19.75
N VAL A 72 11.82 9.03 19.28
CA VAL A 72 11.18 9.39 18.02
C VAL A 72 10.09 10.42 18.28
N ASN A 73 10.33 11.66 17.87
CA ASN A 73 9.34 12.72 18.03
C ASN A 73 8.32 12.69 16.89
N GLN A 74 8.77 12.45 15.67
CA GLN A 74 7.96 12.36 14.46
C GLN A 74 8.54 11.28 13.54
N LEU A 75 7.71 10.37 13.08
CA LEU A 75 8.03 9.35 12.08
C LEU A 75 7.39 9.76 10.75
N HIS A 76 8.21 9.91 9.72
CA HIS A 76 7.76 10.21 8.37
C HIS A 76 7.87 8.96 7.51
N ILE A 77 6.73 8.44 7.05
CA ILE A 77 6.67 7.32 6.11
C ILE A 77 6.69 7.90 4.69
N VAL A 78 7.67 7.51 3.88
CA VAL A 78 7.90 8.10 2.56
C VAL A 78 7.30 7.25 1.45
N GLY A 79 6.11 6.71 1.69
CA GLY A 79 5.26 6.05 0.71
C GLY A 79 5.52 4.54 0.51
N ASP A 80 4.67 3.97 -0.34
CA ASP A 80 4.67 2.57 -0.76
C ASP A 80 4.58 1.55 0.38
N VAL A 81 3.71 1.81 1.35
CA VAL A 81 3.36 0.83 2.38
C VAL A 81 2.72 -0.42 1.75
N PHE A 82 2.00 -0.23 0.63
CA PHE A 82 1.24 -1.28 -0.06
C PHE A 82 1.95 -1.85 -1.32
N ASP A 83 3.28 -1.71 -1.47
CA ASP A 83 3.96 -2.23 -2.67
C ASP A 83 4.11 -3.77 -2.64
N ARG A 84 5.20 -4.31 -2.10
CA ARG A 84 5.59 -5.72 -2.25
C ARG A 84 5.63 -6.48 -0.95
N GLY A 85 5.65 -5.76 0.15
CA GLY A 85 5.77 -6.34 1.49
C GLY A 85 4.57 -7.23 1.82
N PRO A 86 4.80 -8.35 2.54
CA PRO A 86 3.76 -9.35 2.78
C PRO A 86 2.77 -8.97 3.90
N ALA A 87 3.00 -7.87 4.62
CA ALA A 87 2.28 -7.57 5.86
C ALA A 87 1.90 -6.08 5.99
N ALA A 88 1.47 -5.44 4.90
CA ALA A 88 1.06 -4.04 4.91
C ALA A 88 -0.02 -3.75 5.98
N GLN A 89 -0.95 -4.69 6.22
CA GLN A 89 -1.98 -4.57 7.24
C GLN A 89 -1.42 -4.49 8.66
N MET A 90 -0.34 -5.24 8.96
CA MET A 90 0.32 -5.19 10.27
C MET A 90 1.10 -3.89 10.44
N VAL A 91 1.83 -3.47 9.39
CA VAL A 91 2.54 -2.19 9.39
C VAL A 91 1.58 -1.04 9.64
N MET A 92 0.42 -1.03 8.98
CA MET A 92 -0.59 0.01 9.19
C MET A 92 -1.19 -0.03 10.60
N ASP A 93 -1.48 -1.22 11.14
CA ASP A 93 -1.93 -1.37 12.53
C ASP A 93 -0.91 -0.75 13.52
N ASP A 94 0.36 -1.10 13.38
CA ASP A 94 1.44 -0.58 14.23
C ASP A 94 1.59 0.95 14.10
N LEU A 95 1.51 1.48 12.87
CA LEU A 95 1.61 2.91 12.63
C LEU A 95 0.42 3.70 13.18
N MET A 96 -0.78 3.10 13.20
CA MET A 96 -1.97 3.71 13.81
C MET A 96 -1.86 3.82 15.32
N ASP A 97 -1.15 2.91 15.96
CA ASP A 97 -0.90 2.93 17.41
C ASP A 97 0.24 3.88 17.81
N MET A 98 1.03 4.34 16.85
CA MET A 98 2.16 5.25 17.11
C MET A 98 1.71 6.71 17.18
N HIS A 99 2.35 7.47 18.07
CA HIS A 99 2.22 8.93 18.10
C HIS A 99 3.17 9.59 17.10
N GLY A 100 2.69 10.68 16.48
CA GLY A 100 3.53 11.51 15.64
C GLY A 100 3.95 10.81 14.33
N VAL A 101 3.01 10.12 13.68
CA VAL A 101 3.20 9.53 12.36
C VAL A 101 2.53 10.39 11.30
N ASP A 102 3.21 10.58 10.20
CA ASP A 102 2.64 11.09 8.97
C ASP A 102 3.19 10.34 7.74
N PHE A 103 2.49 10.50 6.64
CA PHE A 103 2.81 9.82 5.39
C PHE A 103 3.05 10.82 4.26
N VAL A 104 3.94 10.44 3.36
CA VAL A 104 3.94 10.91 1.98
C VAL A 104 3.45 9.73 1.13
N TRP A 105 2.44 9.94 0.29
CA TRP A 105 1.87 8.85 -0.48
C TRP A 105 2.79 8.43 -1.64
N GLY A 106 3.02 7.13 -1.77
CA GLY A 106 3.58 6.52 -2.95
C GLY A 106 2.51 6.15 -3.98
N ASN A 107 2.93 5.77 -5.17
CA ASN A 107 2.01 5.36 -6.24
C ASN A 107 1.21 4.09 -5.87
N HIS A 108 1.81 3.14 -5.14
CA HIS A 108 1.09 1.97 -4.65
C HIS A 108 0.05 2.33 -3.58
N ASP A 109 0.33 3.31 -2.72
CA ASP A 109 -0.64 3.78 -1.73
C ASP A 109 -1.86 4.41 -2.42
N ILE A 110 -1.63 5.26 -3.44
CA ILE A 110 -2.70 5.89 -4.23
C ILE A 110 -3.51 4.83 -5.00
N LEU A 111 -2.83 3.82 -5.56
CA LEU A 111 -3.48 2.70 -6.22
C LEU A 111 -4.43 1.95 -5.27
N TRP A 112 -3.99 1.68 -4.04
CA TRP A 112 -4.81 1.03 -3.01
C TRP A 112 -5.95 1.93 -2.51
N MET A 113 -5.77 3.25 -2.49
CA MET A 113 -6.88 4.20 -2.28
C MET A 113 -7.94 4.03 -3.37
N GLY A 114 -7.54 4.00 -4.64
CA GLY A 114 -8.44 3.75 -5.76
C GLY A 114 -9.16 2.41 -5.67
N ALA A 115 -8.44 1.36 -5.30
CA ALA A 115 -9.01 0.03 -5.07
C ALA A 115 -10.04 0.02 -3.93
N ALA A 116 -9.74 0.65 -2.80
CA ALA A 116 -10.67 0.78 -1.67
C ALA A 116 -11.90 1.63 -2.00
N MET A 117 -11.80 2.53 -2.98
CA MET A 117 -12.93 3.31 -3.49
C MET A 117 -13.74 2.58 -4.57
N GLY A 118 -13.32 1.38 -4.96
CA GLY A 118 -14.03 0.51 -5.88
C GLY A 118 -13.65 0.70 -7.36
N ASN A 119 -12.53 1.37 -7.68
CA ASN A 119 -12.05 1.45 -9.05
C ASN A 119 -11.57 0.08 -9.53
N PRO A 120 -12.18 -0.50 -10.60
CA PRO A 120 -11.85 -1.87 -11.02
C PRO A 120 -10.41 -2.03 -11.53
N ALA A 121 -9.87 -1.02 -12.22
CA ALA A 121 -8.48 -1.06 -12.72
C ALA A 121 -7.46 -1.03 -11.57
N CYS A 122 -7.71 -0.21 -10.55
CA CYS A 122 -6.89 -0.18 -9.34
C CYS A 122 -6.97 -1.51 -8.58
N ILE A 123 -8.15 -2.12 -8.46
CA ILE A 123 -8.35 -3.43 -7.81
C ILE A 123 -7.57 -4.51 -8.56
N ALA A 124 -7.70 -4.59 -9.87
CA ALA A 124 -6.99 -5.58 -10.68
C ALA A 124 -5.46 -5.43 -10.56
N ASN A 125 -4.96 -4.20 -10.54
CA ASN A 125 -3.54 -3.91 -10.38
C ASN A 125 -3.05 -4.27 -8.97
N ALA A 126 -3.78 -3.90 -7.92
CA ALA A 126 -3.44 -4.26 -6.53
C ALA A 126 -3.41 -5.79 -6.33
N LEU A 127 -4.40 -6.51 -6.84
CA LEU A 127 -4.46 -7.97 -6.80
C LEU A 127 -3.30 -8.59 -7.58
N ARG A 128 -3.05 -8.14 -8.82
CA ARG A 128 -1.93 -8.66 -9.62
C ARG A 128 -0.59 -8.46 -8.90
N ASN A 129 -0.35 -7.28 -8.33
CA ASN A 129 0.87 -7.02 -7.59
C ASN A 129 0.98 -7.94 -6.36
N SER A 130 -0.06 -8.04 -5.55
CA SER A 130 -0.08 -8.91 -4.37
C SER A 130 0.14 -10.38 -4.71
N LEU A 131 -0.52 -10.90 -5.73
CA LEU A 131 -0.37 -12.29 -6.19
C LEU A 131 1.03 -12.56 -6.72
N LYS A 132 1.62 -11.61 -7.46
CA LYS A 132 2.99 -11.73 -7.98
C LYS A 132 4.03 -11.90 -6.88
N TYR A 133 3.81 -11.29 -5.73
CA TYR A 133 4.71 -11.36 -4.57
C TYR A 133 4.23 -12.34 -3.49
N GLY A 134 3.20 -13.16 -3.77
CA GLY A 134 2.74 -14.21 -2.87
C GLY A 134 1.98 -13.73 -1.63
N ASN A 135 1.41 -12.53 -1.67
CA ASN A 135 0.78 -11.89 -0.50
C ASN A 135 -0.70 -12.30 -0.31
N PHE A 136 -1.02 -13.59 -0.41
CA PHE A 136 -2.37 -14.09 -0.21
C PHE A 136 -2.91 -13.84 1.20
N ASP A 137 -2.10 -14.14 2.21
CA ASP A 137 -2.48 -13.98 3.61
C ASP A 137 -2.83 -12.52 3.93
N MET A 138 -2.10 -11.57 3.32
CA MET A 138 -2.44 -10.15 3.45
C MET A 138 -3.81 -9.84 2.86
N LEU A 139 -4.16 -10.43 1.70
CA LEU A 139 -5.45 -10.20 1.06
C LEU A 139 -6.59 -10.85 1.83
N GLU A 140 -6.50 -12.15 2.12
CA GLU A 140 -7.60 -12.93 2.71
C GLU A 140 -7.68 -12.75 4.23
N ASP A 141 -6.62 -13.08 4.95
CA ASP A 141 -6.60 -13.02 6.42
C ASP A 141 -6.40 -11.59 6.93
N GLY A 142 -5.58 -10.82 6.24
CA GLY A 142 -5.24 -9.45 6.63
C GLY A 142 -6.40 -8.47 6.42
N TYR A 143 -6.95 -8.44 5.22
CA TYR A 143 -8.00 -7.50 4.81
C TYR A 143 -9.38 -8.12 4.61
N GLY A 144 -9.51 -9.44 4.69
CA GLY A 144 -10.78 -10.15 4.47
C GLY A 144 -11.27 -10.06 3.03
N LEU A 145 -10.34 -9.90 2.06
CA LEU A 145 -10.67 -9.81 0.65
C LEU A 145 -10.93 -11.21 0.08
N ASN A 146 -12.10 -11.43 -0.49
CA ASN A 146 -12.46 -12.72 -1.05
C ASN A 146 -11.90 -12.90 -2.46
N VAL A 147 -10.79 -13.63 -2.60
CA VAL A 147 -10.15 -13.93 -3.89
C VAL A 147 -10.59 -15.27 -4.49
N ARG A 148 -11.45 -16.06 -3.80
CA ARG A 148 -11.96 -17.36 -4.31
C ARG A 148 -12.67 -17.28 -5.66
N PRO A 149 -13.49 -16.24 -5.96
CA PRO A 149 -14.10 -16.11 -7.28
C PRO A 149 -13.05 -16.00 -8.39
N LEU A 150 -11.93 -15.32 -8.13
CA LEU A 150 -10.80 -15.24 -9.07
C LEU A 150 -10.15 -16.62 -9.27
N ALA A 151 -9.97 -17.39 -8.20
CA ALA A 151 -9.40 -18.74 -8.28
C ALA A 151 -10.30 -19.67 -9.14
N LEU A 152 -11.61 -19.66 -8.91
CA LEU A 152 -12.54 -20.44 -9.70
C LEU A 152 -12.51 -20.04 -11.17
N PHE A 153 -12.55 -18.75 -11.47
CA PHE A 153 -12.46 -18.23 -12.83
C PHE A 153 -11.13 -18.61 -13.51
N ALA A 154 -10.01 -18.50 -12.79
CA ALA A 154 -8.69 -18.84 -13.32
C ALA A 154 -8.58 -20.32 -13.66
N MET A 155 -9.10 -21.20 -12.82
CA MET A 155 -9.13 -22.64 -13.10
C MET A 155 -10.07 -23.00 -14.24
N GLU A 156 -11.20 -22.29 -14.39
CA GLU A 156 -12.14 -22.49 -15.52
C GLU A 156 -11.52 -22.09 -16.86
N GLN A 157 -10.79 -20.96 -16.90
CA GLN A 157 -10.28 -20.39 -18.15
C GLN A 157 -8.89 -20.86 -18.52
N TYR A 158 -8.06 -21.18 -17.54
CA TYR A 158 -6.62 -21.48 -17.69
C TYR A 158 -6.22 -22.82 -17.04
N GLY A 159 -7.19 -23.72 -16.76
CA GLY A 159 -6.93 -24.98 -16.07
C GLY A 159 -5.87 -25.85 -16.77
N ASP A 160 -5.92 -25.93 -18.11
CA ASP A 160 -4.97 -26.69 -18.92
C ASP A 160 -3.76 -25.87 -19.42
N ASP A 161 -3.71 -24.57 -19.08
CA ASP A 161 -2.61 -23.68 -19.46
C ASP A 161 -1.48 -23.74 -18.39
N PRO A 162 -0.22 -24.02 -18.77
CA PRO A 162 0.88 -24.07 -17.82
C PRO A 162 1.24 -22.72 -17.21
N CYS A 163 0.79 -21.60 -17.76
CA CYS A 163 1.01 -20.24 -17.28
C CYS A 163 2.45 -19.91 -16.83
N THR A 164 3.45 -20.49 -17.50
CA THR A 164 4.87 -20.44 -17.07
C THR A 164 5.44 -19.04 -16.98
N ASN A 165 4.88 -18.07 -17.73
CA ASN A 165 5.31 -16.66 -17.71
C ASN A 165 4.71 -15.87 -16.52
N PHE A 166 3.82 -16.48 -15.76
CA PHE A 166 3.08 -15.87 -14.66
C PHE A 166 3.44 -16.47 -13.29
N LEU A 167 4.59 -17.11 -13.18
CA LEU A 167 5.05 -17.62 -11.89
C LEU A 167 5.31 -16.46 -10.90
N PRO A 168 4.95 -16.62 -9.61
CA PRO A 168 5.23 -15.63 -8.60
C PRO A 168 6.74 -15.42 -8.41
N THR A 169 7.15 -14.20 -8.05
CA THR A 169 8.57 -13.82 -7.96
C THR A 169 9.22 -14.25 -6.64
N HIS A 170 8.45 -14.26 -5.54
CA HIS A 170 8.89 -14.74 -4.24
C HIS A 170 8.00 -15.88 -3.79
N VAL A 171 8.62 -17.03 -3.60
CA VAL A 171 7.92 -18.26 -3.24
C VAL A 171 8.30 -18.58 -1.81
N THR A 172 7.40 -18.34 -0.85
CA THR A 172 7.47 -18.97 0.48
C THR A 172 7.11 -20.43 0.34
N ASP A 173 7.51 -21.28 1.29
CA ASP A 173 7.28 -22.74 1.20
C ASP A 173 5.81 -23.10 0.91
N CYS A 174 4.84 -22.35 1.48
CA CYS A 174 3.40 -22.52 1.22
C CYS A 174 2.99 -22.12 -0.22
N VAL A 175 3.66 -21.14 -0.82
CA VAL A 175 3.40 -20.69 -2.21
C VAL A 175 4.07 -21.64 -3.22
N ALA A 176 5.15 -22.32 -2.82
CA ALA A 176 5.81 -23.32 -3.67
C ALA A 176 4.87 -24.48 -4.02
N GLU A 177 4.10 -24.97 -3.06
CA GLU A 177 3.13 -26.05 -3.24
C GLU A 177 1.96 -25.68 -4.15
N ASN A 178 1.62 -24.38 -4.23
CA ASN A 178 0.49 -23.83 -4.99
C ASN A 178 0.90 -22.93 -6.16
N SER A 179 2.17 -22.99 -6.60
CA SER A 179 2.70 -22.08 -7.62
C SER A 179 1.95 -22.14 -8.97
N ASP A 180 1.46 -23.33 -9.35
CA ASP A 180 0.66 -23.53 -10.56
C ASP A 180 -0.68 -22.81 -10.48
N VAL A 181 -1.41 -22.93 -9.37
CA VAL A 181 -2.67 -22.22 -9.15
C VAL A 181 -2.44 -20.72 -9.12
N THR A 182 -1.41 -20.26 -8.42
CA THR A 182 -1.04 -18.83 -8.35
C THR A 182 -0.71 -18.27 -9.73
N ALA A 183 -0.02 -19.02 -10.58
CA ALA A 183 0.30 -18.61 -11.95
C ALA A 183 -0.98 -18.40 -12.79
N LYS A 184 -1.97 -19.29 -12.64
CA LYS A 184 -3.27 -19.16 -13.32
C LYS A 184 -4.06 -17.95 -12.83
N LEU A 185 -4.10 -17.72 -11.51
CA LEU A 185 -4.71 -16.52 -10.94
C LEU A 185 -4.03 -15.26 -11.46
N LEU A 186 -2.70 -15.23 -11.46
CA LEU A 186 -1.91 -14.10 -11.91
C LEU A 186 -2.14 -13.82 -13.42
N LYS A 187 -2.23 -14.86 -14.25
CA LYS A 187 -2.58 -14.71 -15.66
C LYS A 187 -3.99 -14.14 -15.82
N ALA A 188 -4.97 -14.72 -15.15
CA ALA A 188 -6.36 -14.30 -15.22
C ALA A 188 -6.53 -12.82 -14.85
N ILE A 189 -6.00 -12.41 -13.68
CA ILE A 189 -6.12 -11.01 -13.23
C ILE A 189 -5.31 -10.05 -14.10
N THR A 190 -4.18 -10.48 -14.69
CA THR A 190 -3.40 -9.65 -15.61
C THR A 190 -4.17 -9.37 -16.91
N VAL A 191 -4.86 -10.35 -17.47
CA VAL A 191 -5.70 -10.14 -18.67
C VAL A 191 -6.87 -9.21 -18.35
N ILE A 192 -7.54 -9.41 -17.22
CA ILE A 192 -8.62 -8.51 -16.75
C ILE A 192 -8.09 -7.10 -16.53
N GLN A 193 -6.92 -6.95 -15.91
CA GLN A 193 -6.25 -5.66 -15.72
C GLN A 193 -6.05 -4.95 -17.05
N PHE A 194 -5.47 -5.62 -18.05
CA PHE A 194 -5.24 -5.00 -19.38
C PHE A 194 -6.53 -4.56 -20.06
N LYS A 195 -7.63 -5.30 -19.88
CA LYS A 195 -8.94 -4.89 -20.38
C LYS A 195 -9.45 -3.64 -19.67
N LEU A 196 -9.42 -3.63 -18.35
CA LEU A 196 -9.90 -2.51 -17.53
C LEU A 196 -9.06 -1.24 -17.74
N GLU A 197 -7.73 -1.38 -17.79
CA GLU A 197 -6.83 -0.28 -18.13
C GLU A 197 -7.06 0.24 -19.55
N GLY A 198 -7.25 -0.65 -20.51
CA GLY A 198 -7.59 -0.25 -21.89
C GLY A 198 -8.90 0.53 -21.97
N GLN A 199 -9.95 0.08 -21.28
CA GLN A 199 -11.21 0.82 -21.19
C GLN A 199 -11.02 2.21 -20.56
N LEU A 200 -10.19 2.31 -19.49
CA LEU A 200 -9.89 3.56 -18.82
C LEU A 200 -9.13 4.51 -19.77
N ILE A 201 -8.08 4.04 -20.43
CA ILE A 201 -7.29 4.82 -21.38
C ILE A 201 -8.16 5.34 -22.53
N LEU A 202 -9.06 4.50 -23.08
CA LEU A 202 -9.98 4.89 -24.14
C LEU A 202 -11.02 5.93 -23.70
N ARG A 203 -11.40 5.94 -22.40
CA ARG A 203 -12.28 6.99 -21.83
C ARG A 203 -11.54 8.31 -21.61
N HIS A 204 -10.21 8.25 -21.41
CA HIS A 204 -9.37 9.38 -21.01
C HIS A 204 -8.21 9.61 -22.00
N PRO A 205 -8.49 9.99 -23.27
CA PRO A 205 -7.44 10.24 -24.26
C PRO A 205 -6.48 11.36 -23.84
N GLU A 206 -6.90 12.25 -22.94
CA GLU A 206 -6.07 13.31 -22.37
C GLU A 206 -4.89 12.79 -21.53
N TYR A 207 -4.95 11.53 -21.07
CA TYR A 207 -3.82 10.90 -20.34
C TYR A 207 -2.65 10.54 -21.26
N LYS A 208 -2.88 10.47 -22.59
CA LYS A 208 -1.85 10.15 -23.60
C LYS A 208 -1.13 8.84 -23.33
N MET A 209 -1.88 7.83 -22.92
CA MET A 209 -1.36 6.51 -22.53
C MET A 209 -1.64 5.42 -23.57
N ASP A 210 -1.92 5.80 -24.85
CA ASP A 210 -2.23 4.87 -25.95
C ASP A 210 -1.17 3.75 -26.10
N GLY A 211 0.10 4.06 -25.81
CA GLY A 211 1.19 3.07 -25.83
C GLY A 211 1.04 1.91 -24.83
N ARG A 212 0.04 1.96 -23.93
CA ARG A 212 -0.35 0.87 -23.04
C ARG A 212 -1.55 0.06 -23.50
N LEU A 213 -2.10 0.33 -24.67
CA LEU A 213 -3.18 -0.43 -25.28
C LEU A 213 -2.66 -1.76 -25.88
N LEU A 214 -2.09 -2.62 -25.03
CA LEU A 214 -1.31 -3.79 -25.42
C LEU A 214 -2.13 -4.87 -26.12
N LEU A 215 -3.38 -5.09 -25.71
CA LEU A 215 -4.22 -6.16 -26.28
C LEU A 215 -4.62 -5.87 -27.72
N GLY A 216 -4.76 -4.60 -28.10
CA GLY A 216 -5.02 -4.18 -29.47
C GLY A 216 -3.83 -4.34 -30.42
N GLU A 217 -2.62 -4.33 -29.87
CA GLU A 217 -1.38 -4.48 -30.63
C GLU A 217 -0.90 -5.95 -30.77
N LEU A 218 -1.67 -6.89 -30.21
CA LEU A 218 -1.33 -8.31 -30.23
C LEU A 218 -1.84 -9.00 -31.49
N VAL A 219 -0.93 -9.49 -32.34
CA VAL A 219 -1.23 -10.33 -33.50
C VAL A 219 -1.07 -11.80 -33.12
N ARG A 220 -2.16 -12.45 -32.72
CA ARG A 220 -2.13 -13.84 -32.22
C ARG A 220 -1.66 -14.85 -33.25
N SER A 221 -2.05 -14.68 -34.53
CA SER A 221 -1.62 -15.58 -35.61
C SER A 221 -0.13 -15.62 -35.82
N GLU A 222 0.57 -14.55 -35.47
CA GLU A 222 2.02 -14.41 -35.61
C GLU A 222 2.75 -14.56 -34.27
N GLY A 223 2.04 -14.53 -33.15
CA GLY A 223 2.65 -14.49 -31.81
C GLY A 223 3.51 -13.25 -31.61
N THR A 224 3.02 -12.08 -32.08
CA THR A 224 3.77 -10.82 -31.99
C THR A 224 2.94 -9.72 -31.35
N VAL A 225 3.63 -8.76 -30.75
CA VAL A 225 3.04 -7.52 -30.20
C VAL A 225 3.90 -6.33 -30.63
N THR A 226 3.28 -5.23 -31.01
CA THR A 226 3.97 -4.00 -31.39
C THR A 226 4.03 -3.04 -30.21
N LEU A 227 5.23 -2.67 -29.75
CA LEU A 227 5.46 -1.75 -28.65
C LEU A 227 6.39 -0.63 -29.10
N GLY A 228 5.93 0.62 -29.05
CA GLY A 228 6.73 1.78 -29.47
C GLY A 228 7.27 1.67 -30.90
N GLY A 229 6.49 1.10 -31.82
CA GLY A 229 6.86 0.89 -33.21
C GLY A 229 7.85 -0.27 -33.46
N LYS A 230 8.16 -1.06 -32.42
CA LYS A 230 9.00 -2.27 -32.54
C LYS A 230 8.17 -3.52 -32.32
N ILE A 231 8.41 -4.55 -33.14
CA ILE A 231 7.72 -5.83 -33.07
C ILE A 231 8.52 -6.76 -32.12
N TYR A 232 7.82 -7.32 -31.14
CA TYR A 232 8.34 -8.30 -30.21
C TYR A 232 7.59 -9.63 -30.38
N ARG A 233 8.29 -10.74 -30.24
CA ARG A 233 7.63 -12.05 -30.15
C ARG A 233 7.11 -12.26 -28.73
N THR A 234 5.91 -12.80 -28.62
CA THR A 234 5.36 -13.28 -27.36
C THR A 234 5.25 -14.79 -27.38
N ASN A 235 5.63 -15.42 -26.27
CA ASN A 235 5.56 -16.87 -26.11
C ASN A 235 4.21 -17.34 -25.56
N ASP A 236 3.36 -16.41 -25.12
CA ASP A 236 2.05 -16.69 -24.55
C ASP A 236 0.96 -15.95 -25.32
N ILE A 237 0.24 -16.70 -26.12
CA ILE A 237 -0.89 -16.23 -26.95
C ILE A 237 -2.23 -16.84 -26.50
N SER A 238 -2.22 -17.65 -25.45
CA SER A 238 -3.42 -18.31 -24.90
C SER A 238 -4.21 -17.31 -24.06
N LEU A 239 -5.08 -16.57 -24.72
CA LEU A 239 -5.95 -15.55 -24.13
C LEU A 239 -7.43 -15.84 -24.51
N PRO A 240 -8.04 -16.90 -23.92
CA PRO A 240 -9.35 -17.42 -24.35
C PRO A 240 -10.46 -16.39 -24.20
N THR A 241 -10.36 -15.46 -23.27
CA THR A 241 -11.39 -14.47 -22.97
C THR A 241 -11.25 -13.16 -23.77
N VAL A 242 -10.16 -12.98 -24.54
CA VAL A 242 -9.92 -11.76 -25.33
C VAL A 242 -10.52 -11.93 -26.73
N ASP A 243 -11.48 -11.10 -27.09
CA ASP A 243 -12.03 -11.00 -28.45
C ASP A 243 -11.12 -10.10 -29.31
N PRO A 244 -10.54 -10.58 -30.43
CA PRO A 244 -9.71 -9.74 -31.29
C PRO A 244 -10.45 -8.54 -31.91
N ALA A 245 -11.77 -8.60 -32.05
CA ALA A 245 -12.56 -7.51 -32.60
C ALA A 245 -12.86 -6.40 -31.57
N ASP A 246 -12.85 -6.77 -30.26
CA ASP A 246 -13.04 -5.84 -29.15
C ASP A 246 -12.20 -6.30 -27.95
N PRO A 247 -10.87 -6.09 -28.01
CA PRO A 247 -9.92 -6.73 -27.08
C PRO A 247 -10.04 -6.26 -25.64
N TYR A 248 -10.68 -5.12 -25.40
CA TYR A 248 -10.84 -4.54 -24.06
C TYR A 248 -12.20 -4.83 -23.44
N ARG A 249 -13.12 -5.46 -24.17
CA ARG A 249 -14.42 -5.86 -23.62
C ARG A 249 -14.26 -7.01 -22.62
N LEU A 250 -14.85 -6.85 -21.42
CA LEU A 250 -14.98 -7.95 -20.47
C LEU A 250 -16.04 -8.94 -20.99
N SER A 251 -15.77 -10.23 -20.84
CA SER A 251 -16.82 -11.25 -20.97
C SER A 251 -17.83 -11.12 -19.81
N GLU A 252 -19.01 -11.73 -19.94
CA GLU A 252 -20.00 -11.72 -18.87
C GLU A 252 -19.44 -12.32 -17.55
N ARG A 253 -18.62 -13.36 -17.65
CA ARG A 253 -17.99 -13.99 -16.50
C ARG A 253 -16.93 -13.10 -15.86
N GLU A 254 -16.14 -12.40 -16.67
CA GLU A 254 -15.17 -11.42 -16.16
C GLU A 254 -15.88 -10.24 -15.50
N GLN A 255 -16.98 -9.75 -16.07
CA GLN A 255 -17.75 -8.66 -15.45
C GLN A 255 -18.31 -9.09 -14.09
N GLN A 256 -18.91 -10.27 -14.00
CA GLN A 256 -19.41 -10.84 -12.73
C GLN A 256 -18.30 -10.96 -11.69
N LEU A 257 -17.12 -11.43 -12.10
CA LEU A 257 -15.94 -11.52 -11.23
C LEU A 257 -15.50 -10.14 -10.73
N VAL A 258 -15.36 -9.17 -11.64
CA VAL A 258 -14.97 -7.79 -11.30
C VAL A 258 -15.96 -7.18 -10.31
N ASP A 259 -17.27 -7.35 -10.54
CA ASP A 259 -18.29 -6.83 -9.63
C ASP A 259 -18.17 -7.44 -8.21
N GLN A 260 -17.87 -8.73 -8.12
CA GLN A 260 -17.63 -9.41 -6.82
C GLN A 260 -16.36 -8.89 -6.13
N LEU A 261 -15.28 -8.69 -6.87
CA LEU A 261 -14.04 -8.11 -6.35
C LEU A 261 -14.26 -6.68 -5.85
N VAL A 262 -14.96 -5.84 -6.62
CA VAL A 262 -15.33 -4.47 -6.22
C VAL A 262 -16.10 -4.49 -4.90
N LEU A 263 -17.12 -5.35 -4.78
CA LEU A 263 -17.88 -5.48 -3.53
C LEU A 263 -17.01 -5.94 -2.35
N SER A 264 -16.06 -6.83 -2.58
CA SER A 264 -15.12 -7.30 -1.55
C SER A 264 -14.26 -6.15 -1.02
N PHE A 265 -13.65 -5.36 -1.90
CA PHE A 265 -12.83 -4.20 -1.50
C PHE A 265 -13.64 -3.11 -0.79
N LEU A 266 -14.84 -2.81 -1.27
CA LEU A 266 -15.72 -1.80 -0.66
C LEU A 266 -16.19 -2.21 0.75
N ARG A 267 -16.33 -3.52 1.04
CA ARG A 267 -16.83 -4.06 2.31
C ARG A 267 -15.74 -4.40 3.32
N SER A 268 -14.47 -4.37 2.95
CA SER A 268 -13.36 -4.62 3.87
C SER A 268 -13.21 -3.47 4.88
N GLU A 269 -13.77 -3.62 6.07
CA GLU A 269 -13.75 -2.59 7.12
C GLU A 269 -12.31 -2.19 7.50
N LYS A 270 -11.42 -3.19 7.61
CA LYS A 270 -10.02 -2.95 7.95
C LYS A 270 -9.32 -2.13 6.86
N LEU A 271 -9.49 -2.49 5.58
CA LEU A 271 -8.93 -1.72 4.46
C LEU A 271 -9.48 -0.29 4.45
N GLN A 272 -10.80 -0.11 4.60
CA GLN A 272 -11.43 1.21 4.64
C GLN A 272 -10.88 2.06 5.80
N THR A 273 -10.58 1.45 6.94
CA THR A 273 -10.01 2.13 8.11
C THR A 273 -8.57 2.57 7.84
N HIS A 274 -7.73 1.70 7.28
CA HIS A 274 -6.35 2.01 6.93
C HIS A 274 -6.26 3.11 5.86
N ILE A 275 -7.09 3.04 4.83
CA ILE A 275 -7.11 4.06 3.76
C ILE A 275 -7.57 5.42 4.29
N ARG A 276 -8.56 5.48 5.19
CA ARG A 276 -8.93 6.74 5.85
C ARG A 276 -7.79 7.32 6.67
N TYR A 277 -7.10 6.49 7.45
CA TYR A 277 -5.94 6.92 8.24
C TYR A 277 -4.81 7.45 7.34
N LEU A 278 -4.51 6.72 6.24
CA LEU A 278 -3.52 7.12 5.25
C LEU A 278 -3.85 8.48 4.61
N LEU A 279 -5.13 8.74 4.31
CA LEU A 279 -5.60 10.03 3.79
C LEU A 279 -5.56 11.15 4.84
N GLU A 280 -5.92 10.87 6.08
CA GLU A 280 -5.91 11.86 7.17
C GLU A 280 -4.48 12.29 7.54
N LYS A 281 -3.57 11.34 7.64
CA LYS A 281 -2.18 11.56 8.07
C LYS A 281 -1.22 11.82 6.93
N GLY A 282 -1.62 11.55 5.68
CA GLY A 282 -0.78 11.62 4.50
C GLY A 282 -0.98 12.87 3.64
N ALA A 283 -0.08 13.05 2.69
CA ALA A 283 -0.09 14.08 1.64
C ALA A 283 0.81 13.63 0.48
N MET A 284 0.74 14.34 -0.65
CA MET A 284 1.67 14.11 -1.77
C MET A 284 3.11 14.52 -1.43
N TYR A 285 3.30 15.45 -0.53
CA TYR A 285 4.61 15.87 -0.02
C TYR A 285 4.48 16.49 1.37
N ARG A 286 5.60 16.57 2.08
CA ARG A 286 5.71 17.27 3.36
C ARG A 286 6.98 18.11 3.42
N VAL A 287 6.92 19.20 4.19
CA VAL A 287 8.09 19.98 4.55
C VAL A 287 8.27 19.90 6.06
N CYS A 288 9.40 19.35 6.51
CA CYS A 288 9.71 19.21 7.93
C CYS A 288 11.17 19.59 8.17
N ASN A 289 11.43 20.48 9.14
CA ASN A 289 12.79 20.94 9.51
C ASN A 289 13.62 21.40 8.28
N GLY A 290 12.99 22.08 7.30
CA GLY A 290 13.65 22.54 6.10
C GLY A 290 13.90 21.46 5.03
N ASN A 291 13.51 20.19 5.30
CA ASN A 291 13.58 19.11 4.33
C ASN A 291 12.25 18.94 3.60
N LEU A 292 12.32 18.79 2.27
CA LEU A 292 11.19 18.40 1.44
C LEU A 292 11.15 16.86 1.34
N LEU A 293 10.06 16.26 1.80
CA LEU A 293 9.79 14.82 1.76
C LEU A 293 8.73 14.55 0.70
N TYR A 294 9.02 13.66 -0.23
CA TYR A 294 8.09 13.20 -1.25
C TYR A 294 8.52 11.81 -1.73
N HIS A 295 7.58 11.06 -2.33
CA HIS A 295 7.85 9.77 -2.95
C HIS A 295 8.10 9.94 -4.44
N GLY A 296 8.89 9.03 -5.04
CA GLY A 296 9.14 9.04 -6.48
C GLY A 296 9.91 10.27 -6.97
N CYS A 297 9.39 10.97 -7.95
CA CYS A 297 10.06 12.13 -8.55
C CYS A 297 9.09 13.29 -8.83
N ILE A 298 9.64 14.49 -8.96
CA ILE A 298 8.93 15.64 -9.54
C ILE A 298 9.26 15.64 -11.04
N PRO A 299 8.25 15.57 -11.96
CA PRO A 299 8.51 15.55 -13.39
C PRO A 299 9.27 16.78 -13.87
N MET A 300 10.36 16.53 -14.61
CA MET A 300 11.22 17.60 -15.14
C MET A 300 11.58 17.33 -16.61
N GLU A 301 11.74 18.40 -17.36
CA GLU A 301 12.26 18.36 -18.72
C GLU A 301 13.80 18.20 -18.72
N PRO A 302 14.42 17.79 -19.83
CA PRO A 302 15.87 17.65 -19.93
C PRO A 302 16.66 18.92 -19.64
N ASP A 303 16.07 20.08 -19.80
CA ASP A 303 16.69 21.39 -19.51
C ASP A 303 16.60 21.78 -18.02
N GLY A 304 15.97 20.94 -17.17
CA GLY A 304 15.79 21.20 -15.75
C GLY A 304 14.54 22.01 -15.40
N SER A 305 13.71 22.39 -16.36
CA SER A 305 12.42 23.02 -16.10
C SER A 305 11.39 21.96 -15.65
N PHE A 306 10.36 22.37 -14.91
CA PHE A 306 9.29 21.45 -14.51
C PHE A 306 8.40 21.09 -15.69
N THR A 307 8.14 19.80 -15.86
CA THR A 307 7.18 19.31 -16.85
C THR A 307 5.77 19.84 -16.56
N ARG A 308 5.10 20.32 -17.60
CA ARG A 308 3.72 20.81 -17.53
C ARG A 308 2.73 19.67 -17.76
N VAL A 309 1.88 19.41 -16.78
CA VAL A 309 0.85 18.37 -16.82
C VAL A 309 -0.52 19.05 -16.86
N THR A 310 -1.33 18.72 -17.86
CA THR A 310 -2.70 19.23 -17.98
C THR A 310 -3.67 18.23 -17.40
N MET A 311 -4.49 18.68 -16.45
CA MET A 311 -5.58 17.89 -15.84
C MET A 311 -6.86 18.71 -15.94
N GLY A 312 -7.84 18.21 -16.73
CA GLY A 312 -9.00 19.00 -17.10
C GLY A 312 -8.59 20.28 -17.86
N ASP A 313 -9.13 21.40 -17.47
CA ASP A 313 -8.86 22.72 -18.09
C ASP A 313 -7.62 23.45 -17.53
N LYS A 314 -6.89 22.82 -16.63
CA LYS A 314 -5.76 23.47 -15.93
C LYS A 314 -4.45 22.75 -16.15
N THR A 315 -3.38 23.55 -16.25
CA THR A 315 -2.01 23.06 -16.36
C THR A 315 -1.28 23.29 -15.03
N TYR A 316 -0.64 22.25 -14.55
CA TYR A 316 0.10 22.22 -13.29
C TYR A 316 1.56 21.85 -13.53
N PHE A 317 2.46 22.27 -12.63
CA PHE A 317 3.87 21.92 -12.65
C PHE A 317 4.49 22.07 -11.26
N GLY A 318 5.55 21.34 -10.97
CA GLY A 318 6.25 21.39 -9.69
C GLY A 318 5.30 21.30 -8.49
N LYS A 319 5.39 22.26 -7.55
CA LYS A 319 4.53 22.29 -6.37
C LYS A 319 3.02 22.29 -6.69
N SER A 320 2.61 23.06 -7.70
CA SER A 320 1.18 23.14 -8.07
C SER A 320 0.62 21.81 -8.56
N LEU A 321 1.47 20.98 -9.20
CA LEU A 321 1.11 19.60 -9.59
C LEU A 321 0.91 18.72 -8.35
N MET A 322 1.83 18.75 -7.40
CA MET A 322 1.71 17.99 -6.15
C MET A 322 0.45 18.40 -5.37
N ASP A 323 0.17 19.71 -5.26
CA ASP A 323 -1.04 20.21 -4.61
C ASP A 323 -2.32 19.79 -5.35
N ALA A 324 -2.28 19.68 -6.68
CA ALA A 324 -3.42 19.20 -7.48
C ALA A 324 -3.65 17.71 -7.24
N CYS A 325 -2.62 16.86 -7.27
CA CYS A 325 -2.69 15.43 -6.99
C CYS A 325 -3.23 15.17 -5.57
N ASP A 326 -2.75 15.91 -4.56
CA ASP A 326 -3.27 15.81 -3.18
C ASP A 326 -4.77 16.08 -3.11
N ARG A 327 -5.24 17.17 -3.74
CA ARG A 327 -6.67 17.49 -3.80
C ARG A 327 -7.49 16.42 -4.51
N LEU A 328 -6.97 15.83 -5.59
CA LEU A 328 -7.65 14.79 -6.35
C LEU A 328 -7.84 13.52 -5.53
N CYS A 329 -6.79 13.05 -4.84
CA CYS A 329 -6.88 11.90 -3.93
C CYS A 329 -7.95 12.13 -2.86
N ARG A 330 -7.98 13.31 -2.24
CA ARG A 330 -8.99 13.65 -1.23
C ARG A 330 -10.38 13.77 -1.81
N THR A 331 -10.52 14.36 -3.01
CA THR A 331 -11.82 14.50 -3.68
C THR A 331 -12.42 13.14 -3.99
N ALA A 332 -11.62 12.21 -4.53
CA ALA A 332 -12.07 10.86 -4.86
C ALA A 332 -12.62 10.09 -3.64
N MET A 333 -12.12 10.37 -2.44
CA MET A 333 -12.63 9.75 -1.22
C MET A 333 -14.10 10.12 -0.93
N TYR A 334 -14.48 11.37 -1.20
CA TYR A 334 -15.83 11.89 -0.94
C TYR A 334 -16.75 11.75 -2.14
N ASP A 335 -16.20 11.82 -3.34
CA ASP A 335 -16.92 11.72 -4.60
C ASP A 335 -16.35 10.57 -5.44
N ARG A 336 -16.92 9.38 -5.24
CA ARG A 336 -16.49 8.11 -5.85
C ARG A 336 -16.96 7.93 -7.28
N ARG A 337 -17.33 9.01 -8.01
CA ARG A 337 -17.60 8.91 -9.43
C ARG A 337 -16.41 8.37 -10.17
N MET A 338 -16.67 7.61 -11.23
CA MET A 338 -15.64 6.92 -12.01
C MET A 338 -14.52 7.88 -12.48
N GLU A 339 -14.88 9.08 -12.93
CA GLU A 339 -13.94 10.12 -13.37
C GLU A 339 -12.90 10.47 -12.30
N ASN A 340 -13.31 10.57 -11.02
CA ASN A 340 -12.42 10.90 -9.92
C ASN A 340 -11.55 9.69 -9.51
N THR A 341 -12.11 8.48 -9.57
CA THR A 341 -11.35 7.27 -9.20
C THR A 341 -10.42 6.80 -10.31
N ASP A 342 -10.74 7.07 -11.58
CA ASP A 342 -9.84 6.80 -12.72
C ASP A 342 -8.56 7.63 -12.63
N LEU A 343 -8.65 8.87 -12.10
CA LEU A 343 -7.47 9.70 -11.82
C LEU A 343 -6.50 9.05 -10.82
N LEU A 344 -6.99 8.26 -9.85
CA LEU A 344 -6.12 7.55 -8.89
C LEU A 344 -5.29 6.45 -9.55
N TRP A 345 -5.81 5.84 -10.62
CA TRP A 345 -5.03 4.92 -11.42
C TRP A 345 -3.96 5.63 -12.26
N TYR A 346 -4.28 6.83 -12.74
CA TYR A 346 -3.35 7.63 -13.56
C TYR A 346 -2.17 8.19 -12.76
N LEU A 347 -2.39 8.56 -11.47
CA LEU A 347 -1.36 9.08 -10.54
C LEU A 347 -0.42 7.99 -10.06
#